data_90da9d75474700894e372c8b16c0ade4
#
_entry.id   90da9d75474700894e372c8b16c0ade4
#
_cell.length_a   1.000
_cell.length_b   1.000
_cell.length_c   1.000
_cell.angle_alpha   90.00
_cell.angle_beta   90.00
_cell.angle_gamma   90.00
#
_symmetry.space_group_name_H-M   'P 1'
#
loop_
_entity.id
_entity.type
_entity.pdbx_description
1 polymer ?
#
loop_
_entity_poly.entity_id
_entity_poly.type
_entity_poly.pdbx_seq_one_letter_code
_entity_poly.pdbx_strand_id
1 'polypeptide(L)'
;MREDGKIDYVEFPAGDLPATKDFYAAAFGWSFTDYGPGYAAMSEGLDGGFHADAAEAVTKPLVILFAHDLEAMEAKVKAAGGTITRPIFSFPGGRRFHFTDPSGNELGVFSEA
;
A
#
# COMPACT_ATOMS: atom_id res chain seq x y z
N MET A 1 -2.47 -6.04 15.87
CA MET A 1 -2.81 -4.64 16.18
C MET A 1 -1.89 -3.69 15.43
N ARG A 2 -2.47 -2.63 14.83
CA ARG A 2 -1.69 -1.67 14.05
C ARG A 2 -0.97 -0.69 14.93
N GLU A 3 0.29 -0.42 14.62
CA GLU A 3 1.15 0.45 15.40
C GLU A 3 1.73 1.54 14.53
N ASP A 4 1.84 2.74 15.08
CA ASP A 4 2.40 3.89 14.39
C ASP A 4 3.82 3.61 13.90
N GLY A 5 4.08 3.97 12.65
CA GLY A 5 5.41 3.90 12.07
C GLY A 5 5.90 2.49 11.75
N LYS A 6 5.05 1.48 11.87
CA LYS A 6 5.42 0.10 11.55
C LYS A 6 4.92 -0.29 10.17
N ILE A 7 5.61 -1.22 9.53
CA ILE A 7 5.16 -1.79 8.26
C ILE A 7 3.89 -2.59 8.53
N ASP A 8 2.81 -2.27 7.80
CA ASP A 8 1.50 -2.84 8.03
C ASP A 8 0.97 -3.59 6.82
N TYR A 9 1.42 -3.23 5.62
CA TYR A 9 0.78 -3.70 4.40
C TYR A 9 1.75 -3.61 3.23
N VAL A 10 1.63 -4.55 2.29
CA VAL A 10 2.39 -4.49 1.03
C VAL A 10 1.41 -4.53 -0.13
N GLU A 11 1.48 -3.53 -1.01
CA GLU A 11 0.60 -3.44 -2.16
C GLU A 11 1.39 -3.64 -3.45
N PHE A 12 0.88 -4.50 -4.33
CA PHE A 12 1.53 -4.79 -5.61
C PHE A 12 0.65 -4.31 -6.76
N PRO A 13 1.25 -3.75 -7.81
CA PRO A 13 0.50 -3.51 -9.05
C PRO A 13 0.29 -4.83 -9.79
N ALA A 14 -0.85 -4.96 -10.47
CA ALA A 14 -1.17 -6.14 -11.26
C ALA A 14 -1.82 -5.70 -12.57
N GLY A 15 -1.07 -5.81 -13.67
CA GLY A 15 -1.60 -5.48 -14.99
C GLY A 15 -2.69 -6.43 -15.45
N ASP A 16 -2.64 -7.68 -14.98
CA ASP A 16 -3.66 -8.70 -15.25
C ASP A 16 -3.95 -9.38 -13.91
N LEU A 17 -4.97 -8.88 -13.20
CA LEU A 17 -5.28 -9.36 -11.86
C LEU A 17 -5.69 -10.84 -11.83
N PRO A 18 -6.58 -11.34 -12.72
CA PRO A 18 -6.92 -12.75 -12.72
C PRO A 18 -5.71 -13.67 -12.94
N ALA A 19 -4.85 -13.35 -13.90
CA ALA A 19 -3.65 -14.14 -14.16
C ALA A 19 -2.68 -14.10 -12.99
N THR A 20 -2.55 -12.95 -12.34
CA THR A 20 -1.68 -12.78 -11.17
C THR A 20 -2.17 -13.64 -10.00
N LYS A 21 -3.47 -13.62 -9.72
CA LYS A 21 -4.06 -14.47 -8.66
C LYS A 21 -3.85 -15.94 -8.96
N ASP A 22 -4.08 -16.36 -10.19
CA ASP A 22 -3.89 -17.76 -10.59
C ASP A 22 -2.44 -18.21 -10.41
N PHE A 23 -1.50 -17.33 -10.74
CA PHE A 23 -0.08 -17.63 -10.58
C PHE A 23 0.27 -17.89 -9.11
N TYR A 24 -0.10 -16.98 -8.21
CA TYR A 24 0.25 -17.11 -6.79
C TYR A 24 -0.50 -18.25 -6.13
N ALA A 25 -1.73 -18.52 -6.54
CA ALA A 25 -2.47 -19.68 -6.04
C ALA A 25 -1.81 -20.99 -6.46
N ALA A 26 -1.42 -21.10 -7.73
CA ALA A 26 -0.80 -22.32 -8.26
C ALA A 26 0.62 -22.54 -7.72
N ALA A 27 1.42 -21.48 -7.65
CA ALA A 27 2.83 -21.59 -7.25
C ALA A 27 3.02 -21.72 -5.74
N PHE A 28 2.21 -21.01 -4.95
CA PHE A 28 2.44 -20.88 -3.50
C PHE A 28 1.21 -21.20 -2.65
N GLY A 29 0.09 -21.53 -3.25
CA GLY A 29 -1.12 -21.86 -2.51
C GLY A 29 -1.82 -20.68 -1.88
N TRP A 30 -1.57 -19.45 -2.37
CA TRP A 30 -2.19 -18.26 -1.82
C TRP A 30 -3.68 -18.22 -2.12
N SER A 31 -4.44 -17.64 -1.22
CA SER A 31 -5.86 -17.36 -1.42
C SER A 31 -6.12 -15.86 -1.32
N PHE A 32 -7.20 -15.41 -1.96
CA PHE A 32 -7.49 -14.00 -2.10
C PHE A 32 -8.92 -13.67 -1.73
N THR A 33 -9.10 -12.44 -1.22
CA THR A 33 -10.43 -11.86 -1.04
C THR A 33 -10.58 -10.75 -2.07
N ASP A 34 -11.56 -10.89 -2.96
CA ASP A 34 -11.77 -9.91 -4.02
C ASP A 34 -12.60 -8.71 -3.51
N TYR A 35 -12.15 -7.53 -3.87
CA TYR A 35 -12.85 -6.27 -3.61
C TYR A 35 -13.12 -5.59 -4.95
N GLY A 36 -14.00 -6.19 -5.73
CA GLY A 36 -14.30 -5.75 -7.08
C GLY A 36 -13.28 -6.25 -8.08
N PRO A 37 -13.41 -5.86 -9.37
CA PRO A 37 -12.52 -6.37 -10.43
C PRO A 37 -11.11 -5.77 -10.40
N GLY A 38 -10.89 -4.71 -9.63
CA GLY A 38 -9.62 -4.00 -9.60
C GLY A 38 -8.77 -4.23 -8.37
N TYR A 39 -9.21 -5.07 -7.44
CA TYR A 39 -8.43 -5.28 -6.21
C TYR A 39 -8.66 -6.67 -5.61
N ALA A 40 -7.58 -7.29 -5.17
CA ALA A 40 -7.64 -8.55 -4.42
C ALA A 40 -6.68 -8.47 -3.25
N ALA A 41 -7.18 -8.75 -2.05
CA ALA A 41 -6.37 -8.74 -0.83
C ALA A 41 -5.87 -10.15 -0.50
N MET A 42 -4.75 -10.22 0.18
CA MET A 42 -4.19 -11.48 0.65
C MET A 42 -3.61 -11.28 2.06
N SER A 43 -3.46 -12.38 2.79
CA SER A 43 -2.79 -12.39 4.09
C SER A 43 -1.92 -13.64 4.15
N GLU A 44 -0.72 -13.52 3.58
CA GLU A 44 0.21 -14.64 3.41
C GLU A 44 1.55 -14.29 4.04
N GLY A 45 1.53 -14.18 5.36
CA GLY A 45 2.65 -13.71 6.16
C GLY A 45 2.44 -12.25 6.56
N LEU A 46 2.44 -11.35 5.59
CA LEU A 46 2.03 -9.95 5.78
C LEU A 46 0.68 -9.75 5.12
N ASP A 47 -0.06 -8.77 5.61
CA ASP A 47 -1.25 -8.32 4.91
C ASP A 47 -0.84 -7.56 3.66
N GLY A 48 -1.60 -7.72 2.60
CA GLY A 48 -1.28 -7.07 1.35
C GLY A 48 -2.40 -7.18 0.34
N GLY A 49 -2.11 -6.68 -0.85
CA GLY A 49 -3.08 -6.75 -1.94
C GLY A 49 -2.46 -6.43 -3.28
N PHE A 50 -3.20 -6.76 -4.33
CA PHE A 50 -2.87 -6.45 -5.71
C PHE A 50 -3.92 -5.51 -6.26
N HIS A 51 -3.48 -4.42 -6.88
CA HIS A 51 -4.40 -3.48 -7.54
C HIS A 51 -4.14 -3.47 -9.05
N ALA A 52 -5.22 -3.37 -9.82
CA ALA A 52 -5.17 -3.31 -11.26
C ALA A 52 -5.48 -1.92 -11.80
N ASP A 53 -5.49 -0.91 -10.95
CA ASP A 53 -5.84 0.46 -11.33
C ASP A 53 -4.63 1.15 -11.97
N ALA A 54 -4.68 1.32 -13.28
CA ALA A 54 -3.62 1.98 -14.03
C ALA A 54 -3.44 3.46 -13.63
N ALA A 55 -4.48 4.09 -13.09
CA ALA A 55 -4.41 5.49 -12.65
C ALA A 55 -3.56 5.67 -11.39
N GLU A 56 -3.34 4.61 -10.61
CA GLU A 56 -2.50 4.68 -9.42
C GLU A 56 -1.01 4.84 -9.76
N ALA A 57 -0.62 4.57 -10.98
CA ALA A 57 0.73 4.82 -11.50
C ALA A 57 1.87 4.20 -10.70
N VAL A 58 1.58 3.29 -9.78
CA VAL A 58 2.62 2.56 -9.04
C VAL A 58 3.02 1.36 -9.88
N THR A 59 4.28 1.32 -10.28
CA THR A 59 4.82 0.23 -11.11
C THR A 59 5.66 -0.75 -10.32
N LYS A 60 5.78 -0.55 -9.01
CA LYS A 60 6.61 -1.36 -8.12
C LYS A 60 5.81 -1.68 -6.85
N PRO A 61 6.20 -2.73 -6.11
CA PRO A 61 5.61 -2.98 -4.81
C PRO A 61 5.71 -1.73 -3.91
N LEU A 62 4.64 -1.45 -3.19
CA LEU A 62 4.56 -0.31 -2.28
C LEU A 62 4.43 -0.82 -0.86
N VAL A 63 5.42 -0.51 -0.02
CA VAL A 63 5.37 -0.81 1.40
C VAL A 63 4.56 0.31 2.08
N ILE A 64 3.59 -0.07 2.89
CA ILE A 64 2.69 0.88 3.54
C ILE A 64 2.84 0.78 5.05
N LEU A 65 3.09 1.92 5.67
CA LEU A 65 3.16 2.06 7.12
C LEU A 65 1.81 2.51 7.66
N PHE A 66 1.63 2.41 8.95
CA PHE A 66 0.41 2.85 9.62
C PHE A 66 0.65 4.09 10.47
N ALA A 67 -0.34 4.98 10.57
CA ALA A 67 -0.34 6.10 11.49
C ALA A 67 -1.76 6.36 11.99
N HIS A 68 -1.92 6.60 13.28
CA HIS A 68 -3.21 7.01 13.84
C HIS A 68 -3.54 8.46 13.44
N ASP A 69 -2.53 9.33 13.47
CA ASP A 69 -2.66 10.74 13.10
C ASP A 69 -1.86 10.97 11.81
N LEU A 70 -2.56 10.94 10.69
CA LEU A 70 -1.92 11.00 9.38
C LEU A 70 -1.25 12.34 9.13
N GLU A 71 -1.89 13.45 9.52
CA GLU A 71 -1.33 14.78 9.35
C GLU A 71 -0.05 14.96 10.16
N ALA A 72 -0.03 14.48 11.39
CA ALA A 72 1.17 14.55 12.22
C ALA A 72 2.30 13.72 11.65
N MET A 73 1.98 12.53 11.10
CA MET A 73 3.00 11.68 10.48
C MET A 73 3.56 12.31 9.21
N GLU A 74 2.71 12.95 8.41
CA GLU A 74 3.18 13.66 7.21
C GLU A 74 4.16 14.76 7.58
N ALA A 75 3.88 15.51 8.64
CA ALA A 75 4.77 16.56 9.13
C ALA A 75 6.11 15.98 9.60
N LYS A 76 6.08 14.83 10.27
CA LYS A 76 7.31 14.15 10.73
C LYS A 76 8.16 13.70 9.57
N VAL A 77 7.54 13.15 8.54
CA VAL A 77 8.25 12.68 7.33
C VAL A 77 8.97 13.86 6.67
N LYS A 78 8.28 14.98 6.50
CA LYS A 78 8.89 16.19 5.93
C LYS A 78 10.06 16.68 6.79
N ALA A 79 9.87 16.77 8.11
CA ALA A 79 10.88 17.24 9.02
C ALA A 79 12.11 16.33 9.05
N ALA A 80 11.92 15.05 8.82
CA ALA A 80 13.02 14.07 8.82
C ALA A 80 13.77 13.98 7.48
N GLY A 81 13.31 14.69 6.45
CA GLY A 81 14.00 14.74 5.16
C GLY A 81 13.33 13.95 4.05
N GLY A 82 12.13 13.41 4.29
CA GLY A 82 11.35 12.75 3.26
C GLY A 82 10.69 13.75 2.32
N THR A 83 10.42 13.32 1.09
CA THR A 83 9.72 14.12 0.09
C THR A 83 8.34 13.56 -0.12
N ILE A 84 7.30 14.37 0.05
CA ILE A 84 5.92 13.94 -0.19
C ILE A 84 5.70 13.88 -1.70
N THR A 85 5.49 12.67 -2.20
CA THR A 85 5.24 12.44 -3.63
C THR A 85 3.77 12.47 -3.97
N ARG A 86 2.92 12.16 -2.98
CA ARG A 86 1.47 12.23 -3.15
C ARG A 86 0.86 12.72 -1.84
N PRO A 87 0.28 13.94 -1.80
CA PRO A 87 -0.35 14.46 -0.59
C PRO A 87 -1.52 13.60 -0.11
N ILE A 88 -1.94 13.80 1.13
CA ILE A 88 -3.02 13.01 1.73
C ILE A 88 -4.25 12.98 0.81
N PHE A 89 -4.73 11.76 0.57
CA PHE A 89 -5.93 11.53 -0.23
C PHE A 89 -6.76 10.42 0.41
N SER A 90 -8.06 10.40 0.10
CA SER A 90 -9.00 9.40 0.61
C SER A 90 -9.09 8.20 -0.33
N PHE A 91 -9.30 7.03 0.25
CA PHE A 91 -9.60 5.81 -0.48
C PHE A 91 -10.58 4.99 0.36
N PRO A 92 -11.17 3.90 -0.16
CA PRO A 92 -12.22 3.17 0.58
C PRO A 92 -11.83 2.65 1.96
N GLY A 93 -10.56 2.44 2.24
CA GLY A 93 -10.09 1.96 3.55
C GLY A 93 -9.68 3.05 4.52
N GLY A 94 -9.72 4.32 4.11
CA GLY A 94 -9.29 5.44 4.94
C GLY A 94 -8.63 6.55 4.15
N ARG A 95 -7.49 7.03 4.64
CA ARG A 95 -6.70 8.06 3.94
C ARG A 95 -5.24 7.65 3.95
N ARG A 96 -4.48 8.13 2.99
CA ARG A 96 -3.03 7.87 2.94
C ARG A 96 -2.29 8.97 2.19
N PHE A 97 -0.97 8.99 2.35
CA PHE A 97 -0.07 9.80 1.54
C PHE A 97 1.12 8.95 1.13
N HIS A 98 1.86 9.39 0.12
CA HIS A 98 3.09 8.72 -0.32
C HIS A 98 4.27 9.65 -0.17
N PHE A 99 5.44 9.05 0.08
CA PHE A 99 6.69 9.81 0.21
C PHE A 99 7.85 8.99 -0.32
N THR A 100 8.96 9.66 -0.61
CA THR A 100 10.23 8.99 -0.85
C THR A 100 11.17 9.26 0.30
N ASP A 101 11.96 8.24 0.66
CA ASP A 101 13.03 8.38 1.63
C ASP A 101 14.27 8.99 0.97
N PRO A 102 15.36 9.28 1.72
CA PRO A 102 16.58 9.85 1.13
C PRO A 102 17.24 8.98 0.07
N SER A 103 16.97 7.69 0.05
CA SER A 103 17.51 6.77 -0.95
C SER A 103 16.61 6.61 -2.18
N GLY A 104 15.48 7.32 -2.22
CA GLY A 104 14.55 7.26 -3.33
C GLY A 104 13.52 6.16 -3.27
N ASN A 105 13.42 5.44 -2.16
CA ASN A 105 12.38 4.41 -2.00
C ASN A 105 11.03 5.09 -1.75
N GLU A 106 10.02 4.72 -2.52
CA GLU A 106 8.68 5.23 -2.30
C GLU A 106 7.88 4.32 -1.37
N LEU A 107 7.28 4.90 -0.35
CA LEU A 107 6.41 4.21 0.60
C LEU A 107 5.12 4.99 0.77
N GLY A 108 4.11 4.31 1.33
CA GLY A 108 2.88 4.96 1.73
C GLY A 108 2.72 4.93 3.24
N VAL A 109 1.90 5.82 3.74
CA VAL A 109 1.43 5.80 5.14
C VAL A 109 -0.08 5.92 5.09
N PHE A 110 -0.80 5.07 5.82
CA PHE A 110 -2.25 5.15 5.83
C PHE A 110 -2.80 5.23 7.25
N SER A 111 -4.01 5.74 7.33
CA SER A 111 -4.81 5.80 8.55
C SER A 111 -6.23 5.37 8.22
N GLU A 112 -6.88 4.72 9.16
CA GLU A 112 -8.28 4.32 9.02
C GLU A 112 -9.23 5.50 9.24
N ALA A 113 -8.74 6.58 9.82
CA ALA A 113 -9.54 7.76 10.16
C ALA A 113 -9.53 8.82 9.07
#